data_1ac0eb0f66f5880849760debe85c3f9c
#
_entry.id   1ac0eb0f66f5880849760debe85c3f9c
#
_cell.length_a   1.000
_cell.length_b   1.000
_cell.length_c   1.000
_cell.angle_alpha   90.00
_cell.angle_beta   90.00
_cell.angle_gamma   90.00
#
_symmetry.space_group_name_H-M   'P 1'
#
loop_
_entity.id
_entity.type
_entity.pdbx_description
1 polymer ?
#
loop_
_entity_poly.entity_id
_entity_poly.type
_entity_poly.pdbx_seq_one_letter_code
_entity_poly.pdbx_strand_id
1 'polypeptide(L)'
;MLSAAWSLLNPMSPSCIGRFAPSPSGELHFGSLIAALGSYLSARAQNGIWRVRMEDIDPPREVPGAASRILHQLEHYGLTWDGEVLWQSQRHEAYRDALAWLQQHRQGYFCTCPRRRIQEIGGFYDGYCRERQRGPENAALRLRQHAPVFAFDDRLRGRVEADRRLAQEDFIIHRRDGLFAYNLAVVVDDHFQGITEVVRGADLIEPTVRQIALYQQFGWPVPAWLHLPLALNHDGNKLSKQNHAPSLPDGDARPLLVAALRFLGQPVSGGWQDLTQDKLLSDAVSQWNIALMPQQNALKPDA
;
A
#
# COMPACT_ATOMS: atom_id res chain seq x y z
N MET A 1 -10.70 48.69 -17.52
CA MET A 1 -9.54 48.34 -16.67
C MET A 1 -10.04 47.71 -15.39
N LEU A 2 -10.40 46.40 -15.40
CA LEU A 2 -10.74 45.59 -14.21
C LEU A 2 -10.61 44.12 -14.63
N SER A 3 -9.37 43.62 -14.81
CA SER A 3 -9.13 42.20 -15.09
C SER A 3 -7.70 41.77 -14.73
N ALA A 4 -7.25 42.07 -13.51
CA ALA A 4 -5.91 41.64 -13.10
C ALA A 4 -5.82 41.29 -11.58
N ALA A 5 -6.91 40.86 -10.93
CA ALA A 5 -6.92 40.63 -9.49
C ALA A 5 -7.46 39.25 -9.06
N TRP A 6 -7.67 38.28 -9.96
CA TRP A 6 -8.24 36.97 -9.60
C TRP A 6 -7.28 35.78 -9.78
N SER A 7 -5.96 36.05 -9.87
CA SER A 7 -4.94 34.99 -10.11
C SER A 7 -4.12 34.58 -8.88
N LEU A 8 -4.44 34.99 -7.67
CA LEU A 8 -3.56 34.84 -6.51
C LEU A 8 -4.11 34.05 -5.31
N LEU A 9 -5.19 33.30 -5.44
CA LEU A 9 -5.73 32.49 -4.33
C LEU A 9 -6.29 31.12 -4.79
N ASN A 10 -5.61 30.42 -5.68
CA ASN A 10 -5.77 28.98 -5.74
C ASN A 10 -4.69 28.37 -4.81
N PRO A 11 -5.03 27.78 -3.67
CA PRO A 11 -4.07 26.97 -2.95
C PRO A 11 -3.59 25.90 -3.93
N MET A 12 -2.30 25.90 -4.25
CA MET A 12 -1.70 24.85 -5.10
C MET A 12 -2.10 23.52 -4.49
N SER A 13 -2.74 22.65 -5.28
CA SER A 13 -3.02 21.27 -4.84
C SER A 13 -1.72 20.70 -4.28
N PRO A 14 -1.74 20.01 -3.13
CA PRO A 14 -0.54 19.49 -2.52
C PRO A 14 0.21 18.63 -3.53
N SER A 15 1.51 18.87 -3.67
CA SER A 15 2.37 18.19 -4.65
C SER A 15 2.48 16.68 -4.40
N CYS A 16 2.21 16.24 -3.17
CA CYS A 16 2.22 14.85 -2.76
C CYS A 16 1.05 14.53 -1.83
N ILE A 17 0.33 13.45 -2.14
CA ILE A 17 -0.64 12.83 -1.25
C ILE A 17 -0.22 11.38 -1.09
N GLY A 18 0.33 11.06 0.09
CA GLY A 18 0.71 9.71 0.49
C GLY A 18 -0.31 9.08 1.44
N ARG A 19 -0.12 7.80 1.74
CA ARG A 19 -0.97 7.10 2.71
C ARG A 19 -0.23 5.95 3.39
N PHE A 20 -0.69 5.61 4.61
CA PHE A 20 -0.46 4.34 5.27
C PHE A 20 -1.77 3.55 5.30
N ALA A 21 -1.73 2.29 4.86
CA ALA A 21 -2.94 1.49 4.65
C ALA A 21 -2.81 0.12 5.35
N PRO A 22 -2.91 0.07 6.70
CA PRO A 22 -2.79 -1.18 7.44
C PRO A 22 -4.08 -1.99 7.43
N SER A 23 -3.95 -3.34 7.38
CA SER A 23 -5.05 -4.25 7.69
C SER A 23 -5.11 -4.49 9.20
N PRO A 24 -6.32 -4.50 9.83
CA PRO A 24 -6.48 -4.67 11.28
C PRO A 24 -6.37 -6.15 11.71
N SER A 25 -5.34 -6.85 11.25
CA SER A 25 -5.05 -8.24 11.58
C SER A 25 -4.17 -8.41 12.83
N GLY A 26 -4.09 -7.40 13.68
CA GLY A 26 -3.32 -7.28 14.90
C GLY A 26 -2.67 -5.90 15.02
N GLU A 27 -1.94 -5.68 16.10
CA GLU A 27 -1.23 -4.43 16.37
C GLU A 27 -0.07 -4.17 15.42
N LEU A 28 0.44 -2.93 15.38
CA LEU A 28 1.65 -2.61 14.63
C LEU A 28 2.88 -3.24 15.30
N HIS A 29 3.82 -3.64 14.48
CA HIS A 29 5.14 -4.15 14.87
C HIS A 29 6.24 -3.32 14.18
N PHE A 30 7.51 -3.58 14.46
CA PHE A 30 8.60 -2.78 13.89
C PHE A 30 8.57 -2.69 12.36
N GLY A 31 8.27 -3.78 11.65
CA GLY A 31 8.11 -3.74 10.18
C GLY A 31 6.96 -2.84 9.70
N SER A 32 5.87 -2.76 10.47
CA SER A 32 4.77 -1.83 10.20
C SER A 32 5.18 -0.39 10.47
N LEU A 33 5.98 -0.16 11.53
CA LEU A 33 6.51 1.18 11.85
C LEU A 33 7.40 1.70 10.73
N ILE A 34 8.25 0.87 10.14
CA ILE A 34 9.07 1.23 8.98
C ILE A 34 8.18 1.72 7.82
N ALA A 35 7.11 0.99 7.51
CA ALA A 35 6.19 1.36 6.42
C ALA A 35 5.40 2.65 6.74
N ALA A 36 4.91 2.79 7.98
CA ALA A 36 4.22 3.99 8.43
C ALA A 36 5.14 5.20 8.42
N LEU A 37 6.31 5.10 9.05
CA LEU A 37 7.30 6.18 9.13
C LEU A 37 7.81 6.57 7.74
N GLY A 38 8.19 5.61 6.89
CA GLY A 38 8.68 5.91 5.54
C GLY A 38 7.65 6.61 4.67
N SER A 39 6.37 6.20 4.73
CA SER A 39 5.29 6.87 3.99
C SER A 39 4.97 8.26 4.56
N TYR A 40 5.04 8.43 5.88
CA TYR A 40 4.88 9.71 6.55
C TYR A 40 5.99 10.70 6.15
N LEU A 41 7.25 10.28 6.26
CA LEU A 41 8.40 11.12 5.92
C LEU A 41 8.40 11.51 4.44
N SER A 42 8.10 10.57 3.54
CA SER A 42 8.04 10.85 2.11
C SER A 42 6.99 11.92 1.77
N ALA A 43 5.81 11.85 2.37
CA ALA A 43 4.76 12.85 2.17
C ALA A 43 5.14 14.19 2.81
N ARG A 44 5.57 14.20 4.08
CA ARG A 44 5.86 15.42 4.84
C ARG A 44 7.08 16.19 4.28
N ALA A 45 8.12 15.50 3.82
CA ALA A 45 9.29 16.12 3.19
C ALA A 45 8.94 16.89 1.89
N GLN A 46 7.83 16.56 1.27
CA GLN A 46 7.29 17.24 0.10
C GLN A 46 6.21 18.28 0.47
N ASN A 47 6.08 18.65 1.73
CA ASN A 47 4.98 19.48 2.26
C ASN A 47 3.59 18.92 1.86
N GLY A 48 3.50 17.63 1.76
CA GLY A 48 2.32 16.90 1.29
C GLY A 48 1.37 16.48 2.40
N ILE A 49 0.28 15.86 1.97
CA ILE A 49 -0.76 15.26 2.81
C ILE A 49 -0.41 13.78 3.06
N TRP A 50 -0.59 13.34 4.30
CA TRP A 50 -0.45 11.93 4.67
C TRP A 50 -1.75 11.42 5.27
N ARG A 51 -2.34 10.39 4.63
CA ARG A 51 -3.63 9.83 5.00
C ARG A 51 -3.47 8.46 5.65
N VAL A 52 -4.48 8.04 6.41
CA VAL A 52 -4.60 6.68 6.92
C VAL A 52 -5.84 6.02 6.35
N ARG A 53 -5.70 4.79 5.88
CA ARG A 53 -6.79 3.94 5.44
C ARG A 53 -6.75 2.60 6.17
N MET A 54 -7.83 2.24 6.84
CA MET A 54 -7.99 0.93 7.48
C MET A 54 -8.51 -0.08 6.44
N GLU A 55 -7.69 -1.09 6.14
CA GLU A 55 -8.04 -2.12 5.15
C GLU A 55 -8.75 -3.30 5.82
N ASP A 56 -10.00 -3.07 6.22
CA ASP A 56 -10.90 -3.94 6.97
C ASP A 56 -11.97 -4.61 6.06
N ILE A 57 -11.54 -5.26 4.98
CA ILE A 57 -12.41 -5.98 4.02
C ILE A 57 -12.15 -7.49 3.96
N ASP A 58 -11.39 -8.02 4.89
CA ASP A 58 -11.11 -9.45 5.00
C ASP A 58 -11.44 -9.94 6.42
N PRO A 59 -12.74 -10.01 6.79
CA PRO A 59 -13.18 -10.32 8.15
C PRO A 59 -12.52 -11.56 8.78
N PRO A 60 -12.24 -12.66 8.04
CA PRO A 60 -11.55 -13.81 8.62
C PRO A 60 -10.15 -13.54 9.18
N ARG A 61 -9.50 -12.45 8.76
CA ARG A 61 -8.16 -12.07 9.23
C ARG A 61 -8.16 -10.90 10.21
N GLU A 62 -9.32 -10.30 10.45
CA GLU A 62 -9.43 -9.17 11.37
C GLU A 62 -9.40 -9.62 12.83
N VAL A 63 -8.73 -8.83 13.67
CA VAL A 63 -8.67 -9.03 15.11
C VAL A 63 -9.48 -7.94 15.79
N PRO A 64 -10.47 -8.29 16.62
CA PRO A 64 -11.28 -7.28 17.34
C PRO A 64 -10.39 -6.28 18.11
N GLY A 65 -10.68 -4.99 17.95
CA GLY A 65 -9.92 -3.91 18.61
C GLY A 65 -8.59 -3.53 17.94
N ALA A 66 -8.11 -4.32 16.99
CA ALA A 66 -6.82 -4.04 16.35
C ALA A 66 -6.80 -2.71 15.60
N ALA A 67 -7.88 -2.34 14.94
CA ALA A 67 -7.96 -1.06 14.22
C ALA A 67 -7.77 0.15 15.15
N SER A 68 -8.49 0.18 16.28
CA SER A 68 -8.34 1.24 17.29
C SER A 68 -6.94 1.25 17.89
N ARG A 69 -6.37 0.08 18.11
CA ARG A 69 -5.01 -0.05 18.65
C ARG A 69 -3.96 0.47 17.66
N ILE A 70 -4.12 0.19 16.37
CA ILE A 70 -3.25 0.73 15.30
C ILE A 70 -3.28 2.26 15.28
N LEU A 71 -4.47 2.86 15.32
CA LEU A 71 -4.61 4.32 15.33
C LEU A 71 -3.95 4.94 16.57
N HIS A 72 -4.19 4.35 17.75
CA HIS A 72 -3.53 4.77 18.98
C HIS A 72 -1.99 4.67 18.89
N GLN A 73 -1.46 3.58 18.33
CA GLN A 73 -0.02 3.42 18.13
C GLN A 73 0.55 4.48 17.18
N LEU A 74 -0.15 4.82 16.08
CA LEU A 74 0.29 5.89 15.18
C LEU A 74 0.36 7.24 15.91
N GLU A 75 -0.67 7.60 16.67
CA GLU A 75 -0.69 8.83 17.48
C GLU A 75 0.43 8.84 18.51
N HIS A 76 0.61 7.73 19.25
CA HIS A 76 1.66 7.56 20.25
C HIS A 76 3.07 7.76 19.68
N TYR A 77 3.30 7.29 18.44
CA TYR A 77 4.56 7.45 17.72
C TYR A 77 4.66 8.81 16.98
N GLY A 78 3.70 9.72 17.17
CA GLY A 78 3.69 11.05 16.56
C GLY A 78 3.40 11.06 15.05
N LEU A 79 2.94 9.95 14.50
CA LEU A 79 2.59 9.82 13.08
C LEU A 79 1.13 10.26 12.87
N THR A 80 0.89 11.56 12.92
CA THR A 80 -0.42 12.16 12.77
C THR A 80 -0.81 12.30 11.30
N TRP A 81 -2.04 11.93 10.97
CA TRP A 81 -2.58 11.96 9.61
C TRP A 81 -3.50 13.16 9.36
N ASP A 82 -3.76 13.44 8.09
CA ASP A 82 -4.62 14.52 7.65
C ASP A 82 -6.03 13.99 7.30
N GLY A 83 -7.04 14.66 7.79
CA GLY A 83 -8.44 14.33 7.53
C GLY A 83 -8.90 13.08 8.27
N GLU A 84 -9.97 12.49 7.79
CA GLU A 84 -10.58 11.30 8.39
C GLU A 84 -9.91 10.01 7.93
N VAL A 85 -9.91 8.99 8.80
CA VAL A 85 -9.51 7.63 8.43
C VAL A 85 -10.54 7.06 7.47
N LEU A 86 -10.08 6.58 6.32
CA LEU A 86 -10.93 5.84 5.40
C LEU A 86 -11.03 4.38 5.84
N TRP A 87 -12.25 3.86 5.94
CA TRP A 87 -12.53 2.46 6.28
C TRP A 87 -13.02 1.72 5.04
N GLN A 88 -12.32 0.68 4.64
CA GLN A 88 -12.70 -0.08 3.44
C GLN A 88 -14.05 -0.80 3.59
N SER A 89 -14.40 -1.22 4.79
CA SER A 89 -15.72 -1.81 5.10
C SER A 89 -16.90 -0.88 4.78
N GLN A 90 -16.68 0.44 4.73
CA GLN A 90 -17.67 1.44 4.36
C GLN A 90 -17.69 1.74 2.86
N ARG A 91 -16.85 1.08 2.06
CA ARG A 91 -16.63 1.36 0.64
C ARG A 91 -17.18 0.31 -0.32
N HIS A 92 -17.95 -0.64 0.16
CA HIS A 92 -18.46 -1.77 -0.62
C HIS A 92 -19.25 -1.34 -1.86
N GLU A 93 -19.99 -0.21 -1.79
CA GLU A 93 -20.70 0.32 -2.94
C GLU A 93 -19.74 0.77 -4.04
N ALA A 94 -18.70 1.52 -3.70
CA ALA A 94 -17.69 1.96 -4.65
C ALA A 94 -16.97 0.78 -5.35
N TYR A 95 -16.73 -0.30 -4.62
CA TYR A 95 -16.13 -1.51 -5.22
C TYR A 95 -17.12 -2.22 -6.15
N ARG A 96 -18.41 -2.30 -5.77
CA ARG A 96 -19.46 -2.85 -6.65
C ARG A 96 -19.60 -2.05 -7.94
N ASP A 97 -19.57 -0.72 -7.85
CA ASP A 97 -19.62 0.18 -9.00
C ASP A 97 -18.43 -0.03 -9.93
N ALA A 98 -17.23 -0.15 -9.37
CA ALA A 98 -16.02 -0.44 -10.15
C ALA A 98 -16.10 -1.81 -10.84
N LEU A 99 -16.60 -2.85 -10.17
CA LEU A 99 -16.84 -4.17 -10.78
C LEU A 99 -17.89 -4.12 -11.86
N ALA A 100 -19.01 -3.41 -11.64
CA ALA A 100 -20.06 -3.22 -12.62
C ALA A 100 -19.54 -2.50 -13.87
N TRP A 101 -18.74 -1.46 -13.68
CA TRP A 101 -18.10 -0.75 -14.79
C TRP A 101 -17.20 -1.66 -15.62
N LEU A 102 -16.33 -2.46 -14.96
CA LEU A 102 -15.46 -3.42 -15.65
C LEU A 102 -16.26 -4.46 -16.45
N GLN A 103 -17.38 -4.95 -15.90
CA GLN A 103 -18.24 -5.90 -16.59
C GLN A 103 -18.96 -5.27 -17.79
N GLN A 104 -19.51 -4.06 -17.64
CA GLN A 104 -20.18 -3.32 -18.73
C GLN A 104 -19.23 -3.04 -19.90
N HIS A 105 -17.95 -2.78 -19.61
CA HIS A 105 -16.91 -2.57 -20.62
C HIS A 105 -16.24 -3.87 -21.09
N ARG A 106 -16.79 -5.04 -20.73
CA ARG A 106 -16.25 -6.36 -21.10
C ARG A 106 -14.81 -6.61 -20.63
N GLN A 107 -14.40 -5.93 -19.55
CA GLN A 107 -13.08 -6.06 -18.94
C GLN A 107 -13.04 -7.14 -17.83
N GLY A 108 -14.17 -7.77 -17.53
CA GLY A 108 -14.27 -8.82 -16.53
C GLY A 108 -15.06 -10.03 -17.03
N TYR A 109 -14.75 -11.20 -16.50
CA TYR A 109 -15.50 -12.44 -16.75
C TYR A 109 -15.47 -13.39 -15.54
N PHE A 110 -16.49 -14.21 -15.43
CA PHE A 110 -16.62 -15.18 -14.34
C PHE A 110 -15.77 -16.44 -14.57
N CYS A 111 -15.12 -16.89 -13.51
CA CYS A 111 -14.23 -18.04 -13.50
C CYS A 111 -14.58 -19.01 -12.37
N THR A 112 -14.88 -20.25 -12.72
CA THR A 112 -15.19 -21.34 -11.77
C THR A 112 -14.01 -22.30 -11.54
N CYS A 113 -12.84 -22.02 -12.10
CA CYS A 113 -11.66 -22.88 -11.94
C CYS A 113 -11.27 -23.02 -10.46
N PRO A 114 -11.07 -24.24 -9.94
CA PRO A 114 -10.59 -24.44 -8.58
C PRO A 114 -9.11 -24.09 -8.46
N ARG A 115 -8.67 -23.68 -7.26
CA ARG A 115 -7.26 -23.33 -6.97
C ARG A 115 -6.30 -24.47 -7.33
N ARG A 116 -6.71 -25.72 -7.07
CA ARG A 116 -5.94 -26.92 -7.40
C ARG A 116 -5.54 -26.95 -8.89
N ARG A 117 -6.50 -26.71 -9.81
CA ARG A 117 -6.21 -26.68 -11.25
C ARG A 117 -5.12 -25.64 -11.59
N ILE A 118 -5.20 -24.43 -10.98
CA ILE A 118 -4.20 -23.37 -11.24
C ILE A 118 -2.81 -23.81 -10.75
N GLN A 119 -2.74 -24.47 -9.60
CA GLN A 119 -1.48 -25.02 -9.09
C GLN A 119 -0.89 -26.11 -10.02
N GLU A 120 -1.73 -27.00 -10.52
CA GLU A 120 -1.33 -28.08 -11.44
C GLU A 120 -0.77 -27.57 -12.78
N ILE A 121 -1.18 -26.39 -13.24
CA ILE A 121 -0.67 -25.76 -14.48
C ILE A 121 0.48 -24.77 -14.24
N GLY A 122 1.10 -24.77 -13.05
CA GLY A 122 2.26 -23.96 -12.74
C GLY A 122 1.99 -22.66 -11.95
N GLY A 123 0.82 -22.55 -11.32
CA GLY A 123 0.49 -21.47 -10.37
C GLY A 123 -0.03 -20.16 -10.98
N PHE A 124 -0.03 -20.04 -12.31
CA PHE A 124 -0.61 -18.90 -13.04
C PHE A 124 -1.83 -19.34 -13.84
N TYR A 125 -2.86 -18.52 -13.84
CA TYR A 125 -4.10 -18.84 -14.55
C TYR A 125 -3.94 -18.63 -16.06
N ASP A 126 -4.39 -19.61 -16.82
CA ASP A 126 -4.22 -19.72 -18.27
C ASP A 126 -5.34 -19.11 -19.12
N GLY A 127 -6.30 -18.40 -18.50
CA GLY A 127 -7.44 -17.81 -19.20
C GLY A 127 -8.54 -18.82 -19.56
N TYR A 128 -8.53 -20.02 -19.02
CA TYR A 128 -9.46 -21.12 -19.40
C TYR A 128 -10.93 -20.71 -19.47
N CYS A 129 -11.44 -19.85 -18.56
CA CYS A 129 -12.85 -19.41 -18.58
C CYS A 129 -13.10 -18.16 -19.42
N ARG A 130 -12.08 -17.53 -20.00
CA ARG A 130 -12.16 -16.22 -20.67
C ARG A 130 -13.25 -16.17 -21.73
N GLU A 131 -13.41 -17.25 -22.52
CA GLU A 131 -14.39 -17.33 -23.61
C GLU A 131 -15.57 -18.28 -23.31
N ARG A 132 -15.73 -18.72 -22.03
CA ARG A 132 -16.72 -19.75 -21.68
C ARG A 132 -18.02 -19.22 -21.08
N GLN A 133 -18.31 -17.97 -21.16
CA GLN A 133 -19.58 -17.37 -20.69
C GLN A 133 -20.14 -17.97 -19.39
N ARG A 134 -19.27 -18.09 -18.36
CA ARG A 134 -19.69 -18.61 -17.05
C ARG A 134 -20.58 -17.57 -16.36
N GLY A 135 -21.59 -18.05 -15.61
CA GLY A 135 -22.43 -17.22 -14.74
C GLY A 135 -21.73 -16.85 -13.43
N PRO A 136 -22.37 -15.99 -12.62
CA PRO A 136 -21.81 -15.51 -11.34
C PRO A 136 -21.86 -16.57 -10.24
N GLU A 137 -22.67 -17.63 -10.37
CA GLU A 137 -22.88 -18.61 -9.32
C GLU A 137 -21.57 -19.34 -9.01
N ASN A 138 -21.15 -19.26 -7.76
CA ASN A 138 -19.96 -19.94 -7.25
C ASN A 138 -18.71 -19.67 -8.09
N ALA A 139 -18.56 -18.43 -8.59
CA ALA A 139 -17.49 -17.97 -9.47
C ALA A 139 -16.70 -16.80 -8.86
N ALA A 140 -15.43 -16.71 -9.20
CA ALA A 140 -14.65 -15.48 -9.02
C ALA A 140 -14.81 -14.61 -10.26
N LEU A 141 -14.75 -13.29 -10.10
CA LEU A 141 -14.62 -12.38 -11.24
C LEU A 141 -13.14 -12.10 -11.49
N ARG A 142 -12.69 -12.31 -12.71
CA ARG A 142 -11.32 -12.02 -13.15
C ARG A 142 -11.29 -10.82 -14.06
N LEU A 143 -10.23 -10.04 -13.94
CA LEU A 143 -9.90 -9.00 -14.91
C LEU A 143 -9.45 -9.65 -16.22
N ARG A 144 -9.95 -9.17 -17.35
CA ARG A 144 -9.46 -9.53 -18.68
C ARG A 144 -8.22 -8.70 -18.98
N GLN A 145 -7.04 -9.30 -18.89
CA GLN A 145 -5.77 -8.61 -19.09
C GLN A 145 -5.49 -8.38 -20.57
N HIS A 146 -5.78 -7.19 -21.08
CA HIS A 146 -5.55 -6.80 -22.47
C HIS A 146 -4.24 -6.05 -22.67
N ALA A 147 -3.80 -5.33 -21.67
CA ALA A 147 -2.61 -4.49 -21.72
C ALA A 147 -1.71 -4.78 -20.49
N PRO A 148 -0.98 -5.91 -20.49
CA PRO A 148 -0.13 -6.28 -19.38
C PRO A 148 1.02 -5.27 -19.19
N VAL A 149 1.28 -4.92 -17.94
CA VAL A 149 2.40 -4.07 -17.54
C VAL A 149 3.56 -4.95 -17.13
N PHE A 150 4.66 -4.92 -17.86
CA PHE A 150 5.82 -5.78 -17.63
C PHE A 150 6.90 -5.15 -16.78
N ALA A 151 6.85 -3.83 -16.59
CA ALA A 151 7.80 -3.09 -15.77
C ALA A 151 7.18 -1.78 -15.29
N PHE A 152 7.76 -1.22 -14.23
CA PHE A 152 7.43 0.11 -13.72
C PHE A 152 8.66 0.77 -13.12
N ASP A 153 8.60 2.07 -12.90
CA ASP A 153 9.68 2.81 -12.27
C ASP A 153 9.39 2.97 -10.77
N ASP A 154 10.30 2.48 -9.93
CA ASP A 154 10.29 2.65 -8.49
C ASP A 154 11.30 3.72 -8.07
N ARG A 155 10.90 4.63 -7.19
CA ARG A 155 11.76 5.77 -6.79
C ARG A 155 13.05 5.36 -6.07
N LEU A 156 13.09 4.19 -5.47
CA LEU A 156 14.29 3.65 -4.81
C LEU A 156 15.08 2.72 -5.74
N ARG A 157 14.39 1.88 -6.49
CA ARG A 157 15.00 0.77 -7.25
C ARG A 157 15.20 1.08 -8.73
N GLY A 158 14.71 2.23 -9.20
CA GLY A 158 14.66 2.51 -10.62
C GLY A 158 13.68 1.59 -11.35
N ARG A 159 14.04 1.12 -12.53
CA ARG A 159 13.18 0.23 -13.32
C ARG A 159 13.10 -1.16 -12.74
N VAL A 160 11.90 -1.60 -12.42
CA VAL A 160 11.58 -2.93 -11.89
C VAL A 160 10.87 -3.74 -12.97
N GLU A 161 11.44 -4.89 -13.32
CA GLU A 161 10.85 -5.86 -14.25
C GLU A 161 9.95 -6.85 -13.47
N ALA A 162 8.78 -7.15 -14.00
CA ALA A 162 7.87 -8.13 -13.42
C ALA A 162 7.98 -9.50 -14.11
N ASP A 163 7.63 -10.57 -13.40
CA ASP A 163 7.42 -11.88 -14.03
C ASP A 163 6.36 -11.73 -15.13
N ARG A 164 6.70 -12.17 -16.34
CA ARG A 164 5.82 -12.03 -17.51
C ARG A 164 4.49 -12.78 -17.34
N ARG A 165 4.51 -13.94 -16.69
CA ARG A 165 3.31 -14.75 -16.44
C ARG A 165 2.39 -14.04 -15.44
N LEU A 166 2.97 -13.45 -14.38
CA LEU A 166 2.24 -12.65 -13.41
C LEU A 166 1.60 -11.41 -14.06
N ALA A 167 2.33 -10.71 -14.93
CA ALA A 167 1.84 -9.53 -15.63
C ALA A 167 0.70 -9.85 -16.62
N GLN A 168 0.79 -11.00 -17.30
CA GLN A 168 -0.18 -11.43 -18.31
C GLN A 168 -1.42 -12.13 -17.73
N GLU A 169 -1.38 -12.53 -16.46
CA GLU A 169 -2.46 -13.29 -15.85
C GLU A 169 -3.74 -12.46 -15.70
N ASP A 170 -4.87 -13.06 -16.06
CA ASP A 170 -6.20 -12.56 -15.70
C ASP A 170 -6.42 -12.77 -14.21
N PHE A 171 -6.05 -11.80 -13.40
CA PHE A 171 -6.10 -11.93 -11.95
C PHE A 171 -7.51 -11.68 -11.38
N ILE A 172 -7.76 -12.20 -10.19
CA ILE A 172 -9.06 -12.08 -9.51
C ILE A 172 -9.24 -10.64 -9.01
N ILE A 173 -10.40 -10.03 -9.32
CA ILE A 173 -10.84 -8.72 -8.83
C ILE A 173 -12.03 -8.82 -7.86
N HIS A 174 -12.80 -9.94 -7.90
CA HIS A 174 -13.77 -10.29 -6.87
C HIS A 174 -13.70 -11.78 -6.59
N ARG A 175 -13.63 -12.15 -5.33
CA ARG A 175 -13.43 -13.54 -4.88
C ARG A 175 -14.73 -14.33 -4.93
N ARG A 176 -14.59 -15.65 -5.04
CA ARG A 176 -15.73 -16.59 -5.04
C ARG A 176 -16.52 -16.56 -3.73
N ASP A 177 -15.87 -16.28 -2.62
CA ASP A 177 -16.48 -16.16 -1.30
C ASP A 177 -17.20 -14.81 -1.07
N GLY A 178 -17.29 -13.97 -2.10
CA GLY A 178 -17.97 -12.68 -2.07
C GLY A 178 -17.13 -11.51 -1.56
N LEU A 179 -15.86 -11.74 -1.21
CA LEU A 179 -14.97 -10.67 -0.78
C LEU A 179 -14.31 -9.95 -1.97
N PHE A 180 -14.10 -8.65 -1.83
CA PHE A 180 -13.37 -7.87 -2.82
C PHE A 180 -11.88 -8.22 -2.80
N ALA A 181 -11.26 -8.30 -3.97
CA ALA A 181 -9.84 -8.58 -4.05
C ALA A 181 -9.02 -7.33 -3.72
N TYR A 182 -7.89 -7.54 -3.03
CA TYR A 182 -6.98 -6.49 -2.61
C TYR A 182 -6.63 -5.50 -3.72
N ASN A 183 -6.21 -6.01 -4.90
CA ASN A 183 -5.79 -5.15 -6.01
C ASN A 183 -6.90 -4.20 -6.49
N LEU A 184 -8.15 -4.64 -6.49
CA LEU A 184 -9.28 -3.76 -6.85
C LEU A 184 -9.50 -2.70 -5.78
N ALA A 185 -9.63 -3.11 -4.52
CA ALA A 185 -9.98 -2.21 -3.42
C ALA A 185 -8.92 -1.11 -3.23
N VAL A 186 -7.63 -1.48 -3.24
CA VAL A 186 -6.54 -0.51 -3.05
C VAL A 186 -6.50 0.52 -4.18
N VAL A 187 -6.71 0.11 -5.43
CA VAL A 187 -6.70 1.03 -6.58
C VAL A 187 -7.89 1.98 -6.55
N VAL A 188 -9.09 1.46 -6.26
CA VAL A 188 -10.31 2.30 -6.14
C VAL A 188 -10.15 3.33 -5.03
N ASP A 189 -9.60 2.95 -3.89
CA ASP A 189 -9.45 3.86 -2.75
C ASP A 189 -8.27 4.82 -2.88
N ASP A 190 -7.14 4.38 -3.44
CA ASP A 190 -6.04 5.29 -3.75
C ASP A 190 -6.49 6.37 -4.75
N HIS A 191 -7.27 6.00 -5.77
CA HIS A 191 -7.87 6.98 -6.68
C HIS A 191 -8.85 7.92 -5.96
N PHE A 192 -9.76 7.38 -5.15
CA PHE A 192 -10.73 8.17 -4.39
C PHE A 192 -10.06 9.16 -3.42
N GLN A 193 -8.99 8.75 -2.74
CA GLN A 193 -8.23 9.60 -1.83
C GLN A 193 -7.28 10.58 -2.55
N GLY A 194 -7.17 10.50 -3.87
CA GLY A 194 -6.25 11.32 -4.67
C GLY A 194 -4.79 11.02 -4.42
N ILE A 195 -4.45 9.77 -4.09
CA ILE A 195 -3.08 9.36 -3.78
C ILE A 195 -2.18 9.56 -4.99
N THR A 196 -1.11 10.31 -4.83
CA THR A 196 -0.11 10.58 -5.88
C THR A 196 1.18 9.80 -5.69
N GLU A 197 1.42 9.28 -4.48
CA GLU A 197 2.59 8.48 -4.16
C GLU A 197 2.22 7.33 -3.23
N VAL A 198 2.59 6.12 -3.63
CA VAL A 198 2.41 4.88 -2.84
C VAL A 198 3.75 4.44 -2.27
N VAL A 199 3.92 4.62 -0.97
CA VAL A 199 5.07 4.14 -0.20
C VAL A 199 4.64 2.94 0.63
N ARG A 200 5.31 1.79 0.47
CA ARG A 200 4.94 0.52 1.14
C ARG A 200 6.10 -0.48 1.14
N GLY A 201 5.94 -1.61 1.80
CA GLY A 201 6.97 -2.65 1.86
C GLY A 201 7.24 -3.33 0.52
N ALA A 202 8.47 -3.80 0.32
CA ALA A 202 8.93 -4.47 -0.90
C ALA A 202 8.23 -5.81 -1.21
N ASP A 203 7.50 -6.40 -0.26
CA ASP A 203 6.65 -7.57 -0.48
C ASP A 203 5.47 -7.30 -1.43
N LEU A 204 5.17 -6.02 -1.70
CA LEU A 204 4.13 -5.59 -2.62
C LEU A 204 4.67 -5.09 -3.97
N ILE A 205 5.93 -5.39 -4.30
CA ILE A 205 6.51 -5.07 -5.61
C ILE A 205 5.77 -5.82 -6.72
N GLU A 206 5.59 -7.14 -6.58
CA GLU A 206 4.95 -7.96 -7.62
C GLU A 206 3.52 -7.52 -7.96
N PRO A 207 2.60 -7.27 -7.01
CA PRO A 207 1.24 -6.85 -7.35
C PRO A 207 1.15 -5.46 -7.98
N THR A 208 2.21 -4.65 -7.93
CA THR A 208 2.23 -3.29 -8.47
C THR A 208 1.83 -3.24 -9.95
N VAL A 209 2.35 -4.16 -10.78
CA VAL A 209 2.03 -4.19 -12.22
C VAL A 209 0.55 -4.50 -12.48
N ARG A 210 -0.09 -5.30 -11.62
CA ARG A 210 -1.53 -5.57 -11.68
C ARG A 210 -2.35 -4.33 -11.29
N GLN A 211 -1.89 -3.58 -10.31
CA GLN A 211 -2.52 -2.33 -9.88
C GLN A 211 -2.37 -1.25 -10.96
N ILE A 212 -1.20 -1.10 -11.56
CA ILE A 212 -0.98 -0.18 -12.69
C ILE A 212 -1.91 -0.54 -13.87
N ALA A 213 -2.05 -1.82 -14.19
CA ALA A 213 -2.97 -2.26 -15.24
C ALA A 213 -4.43 -1.87 -14.93
N LEU A 214 -4.87 -1.95 -13.66
CA LEU A 214 -6.19 -1.47 -13.24
C LEU A 214 -6.35 0.05 -13.39
N TYR A 215 -5.36 0.84 -12.95
CA TYR A 215 -5.37 2.29 -13.16
C TYR A 215 -5.54 2.63 -14.65
N GLN A 216 -4.77 1.96 -15.51
CA GLN A 216 -4.84 2.18 -16.96
C GLN A 216 -6.20 1.79 -17.54
N GLN A 217 -6.79 0.68 -17.11
CA GLN A 217 -8.11 0.25 -17.58
C GLN A 217 -9.22 1.20 -17.16
N PHE A 218 -9.14 1.77 -15.95
CA PHE A 218 -10.08 2.80 -15.52
C PHE A 218 -9.79 4.18 -16.12
N GLY A 219 -8.64 4.37 -16.80
CA GLY A 219 -8.20 5.68 -17.29
C GLY A 219 -7.81 6.64 -16.17
N TRP A 220 -7.40 6.14 -15.02
CA TRP A 220 -7.01 6.94 -13.87
C TRP A 220 -5.51 7.22 -13.85
N PRO A 221 -5.08 8.36 -13.26
CA PRO A 221 -3.66 8.64 -13.08
C PRO A 221 -2.97 7.58 -12.21
N VAL A 222 -1.84 7.08 -12.68
CA VAL A 222 -1.02 6.11 -11.93
C VAL A 222 -0.15 6.87 -10.92
N PRO A 223 -0.15 6.50 -9.63
CA PRO A 223 0.71 7.13 -8.63
C PRO A 223 2.18 6.78 -8.85
N ALA A 224 3.09 7.56 -8.25
CA ALA A 224 4.47 7.18 -8.10
C ALA A 224 4.62 6.05 -7.06
N TRP A 225 5.67 5.23 -7.21
CA TRP A 225 5.90 4.05 -6.39
C TRP A 225 7.23 4.15 -5.64
N LEU A 226 7.22 3.76 -4.36
CA LEU A 226 8.40 3.66 -3.53
C LEU A 226 8.26 2.43 -2.62
N HIS A 227 9.04 1.38 -2.88
CA HIS A 227 9.01 0.16 -2.09
C HIS A 227 10.17 0.13 -1.11
N LEU A 228 9.85 0.16 0.18
CA LEU A 228 10.78 0.17 1.30
C LEU A 228 11.33 -1.24 1.56
N PRO A 229 12.56 -1.38 2.07
CA PRO A 229 13.09 -2.67 2.49
C PRO A 229 12.26 -3.26 3.63
N LEU A 230 12.17 -4.59 3.67
CA LEU A 230 11.48 -5.34 4.71
C LEU A 230 12.42 -5.66 5.87
N ALA A 231 11.97 -5.49 7.09
CA ALA A 231 12.68 -5.97 8.26
C ALA A 231 12.52 -7.50 8.41
N LEU A 232 13.62 -8.21 8.58
CA LEU A 232 13.68 -9.65 8.84
C LEU A 232 13.94 -9.91 10.34
N ASN A 233 13.42 -11.02 10.85
CA ASN A 233 13.79 -11.54 12.15
C ASN A 233 15.19 -12.21 12.11
N HIS A 234 15.65 -12.72 13.26
CA HIS A 234 16.95 -13.41 13.36
C HIS A 234 17.05 -14.62 12.42
N ASP A 235 15.95 -15.32 12.19
CA ASP A 235 15.89 -16.50 11.30
C ASP A 235 15.84 -16.14 9.82
N GLY A 236 15.81 -14.84 9.48
CA GLY A 236 15.71 -14.36 8.11
C GLY A 236 14.29 -14.33 7.54
N ASN A 237 13.27 -14.55 8.36
CA ASN A 237 11.88 -14.41 7.97
C ASN A 237 11.41 -12.96 8.12
N LYS A 238 10.51 -12.51 7.23
CA LYS A 238 9.89 -11.19 7.33
C LYS A 238 9.24 -11.00 8.70
N LEU A 239 9.52 -9.85 9.35
CA LEU A 239 8.77 -9.43 10.53
C LEU A 239 7.31 -9.21 10.12
N SER A 240 6.42 -10.03 10.64
CA SER A 240 4.99 -9.97 10.35
C SER A 240 4.19 -10.45 11.56
N LYS A 241 2.91 -10.09 11.59
CA LYS A 241 1.97 -10.58 12.61
C LYS A 241 1.85 -12.11 12.59
N GLN A 242 1.94 -12.73 11.42
CA GLN A 242 1.92 -14.19 11.27
C GLN A 242 3.16 -14.88 11.87
N ASN A 243 4.29 -14.18 11.94
CA ASN A 243 5.54 -14.67 12.51
C ASN A 243 5.75 -14.15 13.94
N HIS A 244 4.67 -13.82 14.66
CA HIS A 244 4.67 -13.38 16.06
C HIS A 244 5.63 -12.22 16.36
N ALA A 245 5.77 -11.27 15.42
CA ALA A 245 6.55 -10.05 15.65
C ALA A 245 5.98 -9.29 16.86
N PRO A 246 6.84 -8.84 17.81
CA PRO A 246 6.39 -8.08 18.98
C PRO A 246 5.62 -6.82 18.56
N SER A 247 4.53 -6.55 19.27
CA SER A 247 3.76 -5.31 19.13
C SER A 247 4.62 -4.10 19.51
N LEU A 248 4.37 -2.95 18.92
CA LEU A 248 4.99 -1.70 19.34
C LEU A 248 4.55 -1.35 20.76
N PRO A 249 5.52 -1.08 21.67
CA PRO A 249 5.21 -0.75 23.06
C PRO A 249 4.61 0.67 23.21
N ASP A 250 3.90 0.88 24.32
CA ASP A 250 3.37 2.19 24.73
C ASP A 250 4.36 3.05 25.52
N GLY A 251 5.64 2.64 25.58
CA GLY A 251 6.72 3.37 26.25
C GLY A 251 7.25 4.54 25.43
N ASP A 252 8.49 4.97 25.74
CA ASP A 252 9.16 6.00 24.92
C ASP A 252 9.29 5.52 23.46
N ALA A 253 8.66 6.23 22.54
CA ALA A 253 8.64 5.88 21.13
C ALA A 253 9.98 6.18 20.40
N ARG A 254 10.79 7.10 20.96
CA ARG A 254 12.01 7.62 20.30
C ARG A 254 13.04 6.54 19.97
N PRO A 255 13.36 5.56 20.83
CA PRO A 255 14.31 4.51 20.49
C PRO A 255 13.91 3.71 19.25
N LEU A 256 12.62 3.35 19.10
CA LEU A 256 12.13 2.61 17.94
C LEU A 256 12.00 3.49 16.68
N LEU A 257 11.67 4.78 16.83
CA LEU A 257 11.72 5.73 15.71
C LEU A 257 13.16 5.87 15.19
N VAL A 258 14.15 5.99 16.10
CA VAL A 258 15.56 6.04 15.72
C VAL A 258 16.02 4.75 15.06
N ALA A 259 15.63 3.60 15.59
CA ALA A 259 15.93 2.31 14.97
C ALA A 259 15.34 2.20 13.56
N ALA A 260 14.10 2.65 13.35
CA ALA A 260 13.44 2.65 12.05
C ALA A 260 14.10 3.64 11.06
N LEU A 261 14.51 4.84 11.52
CA LEU A 261 15.28 5.79 10.71
C LEU A 261 16.60 5.21 10.26
N ARG A 262 17.37 4.61 11.17
CA ARG A 262 18.65 3.93 10.86
C ARG A 262 18.46 2.78 9.90
N PHE A 263 17.43 1.97 10.12
CA PHE A 263 17.07 0.89 9.20
C PHE A 263 16.80 1.40 7.78
N LEU A 264 16.16 2.57 7.66
CA LEU A 264 15.92 3.25 6.38
C LEU A 264 17.13 4.06 5.88
N GLY A 265 18.31 3.95 6.55
CA GLY A 265 19.51 4.67 6.17
C GLY A 265 19.43 6.18 6.38
N GLN A 266 18.46 6.66 7.18
CA GLN A 266 18.27 8.09 7.38
C GLN A 266 19.18 8.65 8.46
N PRO A 267 19.64 9.90 8.35
CA PRO A 267 20.47 10.54 9.36
C PRO A 267 19.73 10.65 10.70
N VAL A 268 20.45 10.41 11.76
CA VAL A 268 19.98 10.62 13.14
C VAL A 268 21.05 11.37 13.93
N SER A 269 20.66 12.44 14.59
CA SER A 269 21.55 13.22 15.45
C SER A 269 22.17 12.35 16.55
N GLY A 270 23.47 12.53 16.86
CA GLY A 270 24.15 11.84 17.95
C GLY A 270 23.58 12.14 19.34
N GLY A 271 22.88 13.26 19.51
CA GLY A 271 22.21 13.65 20.75
C GLY A 271 20.69 13.47 20.74
N TRP A 272 20.17 12.52 19.95
CA TRP A 272 18.72 12.29 19.80
C TRP A 272 18.00 12.03 21.15
N GLN A 273 18.70 11.53 22.15
CA GLN A 273 18.14 11.26 23.50
C GLN A 273 17.62 12.53 24.19
N ASP A 274 18.22 13.67 23.86
CA ASP A 274 17.86 14.99 24.42
C ASP A 274 16.77 15.69 23.61
N LEU A 275 16.37 15.15 22.44
CA LEU A 275 15.33 15.71 21.59
C LEU A 275 13.94 15.26 22.09
N THR A 276 12.95 16.13 21.92
CA THR A 276 11.55 15.70 21.99
C THR A 276 11.21 14.83 20.77
N GLN A 277 10.16 14.03 20.89
CA GLN A 277 9.66 13.21 19.78
C GLN A 277 9.30 14.06 18.53
N ASP A 278 8.64 15.20 18.74
CA ASP A 278 8.27 16.13 17.67
C ASP A 278 9.51 16.70 16.97
N LYS A 279 10.55 17.04 17.75
CA LYS A 279 11.81 17.54 17.18
C LYS A 279 12.53 16.45 16.38
N LEU A 280 12.57 15.22 16.88
CA LEU A 280 13.14 14.07 16.20
C LEU A 280 12.45 13.83 14.84
N LEU A 281 11.12 13.84 14.83
CA LEU A 281 10.33 13.66 13.58
C LEU A 281 10.50 14.85 12.63
N SER A 282 10.49 16.08 13.13
CA SER A 282 10.71 17.29 12.31
C SER A 282 12.08 17.27 11.63
N ASP A 283 13.12 16.87 12.36
CA ASP A 283 14.47 16.71 11.80
C ASP A 283 14.52 15.60 10.75
N ALA A 284 13.88 14.46 11.02
CA ALA A 284 13.77 13.36 10.08
C ALA A 284 13.05 13.77 8.78
N VAL A 285 11.98 14.55 8.87
CA VAL A 285 11.27 15.11 7.70
C VAL A 285 12.20 16.01 6.88
N SER A 286 12.92 16.93 7.54
CA SER A 286 13.81 17.87 6.84
C SER A 286 15.02 17.21 6.19
N GLN A 287 15.46 16.07 6.70
CA GLN A 287 16.64 15.31 6.24
C GLN A 287 16.26 14.09 5.39
N TRP A 288 14.96 13.85 5.12
CA TRP A 288 14.51 12.70 4.36
C TRP A 288 15.16 12.61 2.99
N ASN A 289 15.86 11.51 2.73
CA ASN A 289 16.57 11.31 1.47
C ASN A 289 16.48 9.86 1.00
N ILE A 290 15.71 9.63 -0.06
CA ILE A 290 15.50 8.32 -0.66
C ILE A 290 16.83 7.69 -1.12
N ALA A 291 17.79 8.49 -1.59
CA ALA A 291 19.07 7.98 -2.07
C ALA A 291 19.94 7.32 -0.98
N LEU A 292 19.66 7.58 0.29
CA LEU A 292 20.38 6.96 1.41
C LEU A 292 19.79 5.60 1.81
N MET A 293 18.60 5.24 1.31
CA MET A 293 17.96 3.99 1.68
C MET A 293 18.68 2.77 1.12
N PRO A 294 18.69 1.65 1.88
CA PRO A 294 19.20 0.38 1.39
C PRO A 294 18.45 -0.11 0.15
N GLN A 295 19.20 -0.58 -0.85
CA GLN A 295 18.63 -1.08 -2.11
C GLN A 295 18.07 -2.50 -2.02
N GLN A 296 18.43 -3.25 -0.98
CA GLN A 296 17.96 -4.62 -0.76
C GLN A 296 16.46 -4.64 -0.46
N ASN A 297 15.77 -5.70 -0.94
CA ASN A 297 14.35 -5.86 -0.66
C ASN A 297 14.05 -6.21 0.80
N ALA A 298 15.01 -6.83 1.49
CA ALA A 298 14.84 -7.25 2.89
C ALA A 298 16.19 -7.24 3.62
N LEU A 299 16.18 -6.82 4.87
CA LEU A 299 17.36 -6.66 5.72
C LEU A 299 17.04 -7.11 7.16
N LYS A 300 18.05 -7.58 7.89
CA LYS A 300 17.97 -7.67 9.34
C LYS A 300 18.19 -6.28 9.92
N PRO A 301 17.35 -5.84 10.87
CA PRO A 301 17.67 -4.65 11.66
C PRO A 301 19.00 -4.84 12.37
N ASP A 302 19.81 -3.81 12.43
CA ASP A 302 21.00 -3.83 13.29
C ASP A 302 20.56 -3.98 14.74
N ALA A 303 21.23 -4.85 15.50
CA ALA A 303 20.92 -5.18 16.89
C ALA A 303 21.22 -4.00 17.84
#